data_78ed438ae1c4fe20a0e67fd0cf3991e6
#
_entry.id   78ed438ae1c4fe20a0e67fd0cf3991e6
#
_cell.length_a   1.000
_cell.length_b   1.000
_cell.length_c   1.000
_cell.angle_alpha   90.00
_cell.angle_beta   90.00
_cell.angle_gamma   90.00
#
_symmetry.space_group_name_H-M   'P 1'
#
loop_
_entity.id
_entity.type
_entity.pdbx_description
1 polymer ?
#
loop_
_entity_poly.entity_id
_entity_poly.type
_entity_poly.pdbx_seq_one_letter_code
_entity_poly.pdbx_strand_id
1 'polypeptide(L)'
;MKKVLVINSNPKPTEMSFGLRLGEHYLTTLQADADVQIERVNLYEENIPLIDGTVLDAWGKAAAGEALSAEQTSTLGRMNEILEQFIAADVVVFITPMWNLSFPTLLKAYIDNVVIAGRTFKYTAEGPKGLLGGKKVVHIEARGGIYSEGPTTGLRFTDTYLQTIMGFIGITDYENVFVEGMAATPDRAEEILASAKQRAEQSAKNLLAAVK
;
A
#
# COMPACT_ATOMS: atom_id res chain seq x y z
N MET A 1 4.78 5.35 20.54
CA MET A 1 3.75 4.52 19.90
C MET A 1 3.87 4.66 18.39
N LYS A 2 4.13 3.57 17.68
CA LYS A 2 4.33 3.54 16.22
C LYS A 2 2.99 3.47 15.49
N LYS A 3 2.80 4.34 14.51
CA LYS A 3 1.57 4.39 13.71
C LYS A 3 1.72 3.50 12.48
N VAL A 4 0.89 2.47 12.38
CA VAL A 4 0.83 1.54 11.26
C VAL A 4 -0.45 1.78 10.48
N LEU A 5 -0.33 2.20 9.23
CA LEU A 5 -1.44 2.38 8.30
C LEU A 5 -1.57 1.15 7.41
N VAL A 6 -2.71 0.49 7.46
CA VAL A 6 -3.00 -0.72 6.67
C VAL A 6 -3.94 -0.37 5.54
N ILE A 7 -3.50 -0.60 4.31
CA ILE A 7 -4.26 -0.36 3.09
C ILE A 7 -4.68 -1.70 2.51
N ASN A 8 -5.95 -2.04 2.67
CA ASN A 8 -6.55 -3.22 2.06
C ASN A 8 -7.15 -2.86 0.70
N SER A 9 -6.68 -3.53 -0.36
CA SER A 9 -7.20 -3.37 -1.72
C SER A 9 -7.90 -4.62 -2.26
N ASN A 10 -8.52 -5.42 -1.38
CA ASN A 10 -9.24 -6.62 -1.76
C ASN A 10 -10.69 -6.58 -1.27
N PRO A 11 -11.72 -6.66 -2.16
CA PRO A 11 -13.13 -6.61 -1.77
C PRO A 11 -13.68 -7.92 -1.17
N LYS A 12 -12.89 -9.00 -1.17
CA LYS A 12 -13.34 -10.29 -0.66
C LYS A 12 -13.47 -10.30 0.86
N PRO A 13 -14.35 -11.13 1.43
CA PRO A 13 -14.27 -11.50 2.84
C PRO A 13 -12.90 -12.14 3.16
N THR A 14 -12.43 -11.96 4.38
CA THR A 14 -11.10 -12.44 4.81
C THR A 14 -10.94 -13.94 4.62
N GLU A 15 -11.97 -14.72 4.92
CA GLU A 15 -11.98 -16.19 4.83
C GLU A 15 -11.80 -16.69 3.39
N MET A 16 -12.19 -15.88 2.41
CA MET A 16 -12.14 -16.19 0.99
C MET A 16 -10.86 -15.69 0.29
N SER A 17 -9.92 -15.14 1.04
CA SER A 17 -8.71 -14.52 0.47
C SER A 17 -7.44 -14.94 1.22
N PHE A 18 -6.54 -15.62 0.53
CA PHE A 18 -5.22 -15.97 1.09
C PHE A 18 -4.42 -14.72 1.50
N GLY A 19 -4.50 -13.64 0.72
CA GLY A 19 -3.82 -12.37 1.05
C GLY A 19 -4.37 -11.72 2.30
N LEU A 20 -5.71 -11.68 2.47
CA LEU A 20 -6.33 -11.13 3.68
C LEU A 20 -6.04 -11.99 4.90
N ARG A 21 -6.14 -13.32 4.77
CA ARG A 21 -5.80 -14.27 5.85
C ARG A 21 -4.33 -14.13 6.29
N LEU A 22 -3.42 -13.88 5.34
CA LEU A 22 -2.01 -13.60 5.64
C LEU A 22 -1.84 -12.24 6.31
N GLY A 23 -2.53 -11.22 5.80
CA GLY A 23 -2.52 -9.86 6.36
C GLY A 23 -3.03 -9.84 7.81
N GLU A 24 -4.16 -10.49 8.10
CA GLU A 24 -4.70 -10.58 9.46
C GLU A 24 -3.73 -11.29 10.42
N HIS A 25 -3.04 -12.33 9.95
CA HIS A 25 -2.02 -13.01 10.77
C HIS A 25 -0.84 -12.08 11.09
N TYR A 26 -0.37 -11.31 10.09
CA TYR A 26 0.67 -10.29 10.28
C TYR A 26 0.25 -9.23 11.30
N LEU A 27 -0.97 -8.69 11.15
CA LEU A 27 -1.50 -7.64 12.04
C LEU A 27 -1.75 -8.14 13.46
N THR A 28 -2.20 -9.37 13.63
CA THR A 28 -2.35 -10.00 14.96
C THR A 28 -1.02 -10.05 15.69
N THR A 29 0.07 -10.35 14.97
CA THR A 29 1.43 -10.35 15.57
C THR A 29 1.85 -8.95 15.98
N LEU A 30 1.55 -7.91 15.18
CA LEU A 30 1.85 -6.51 15.52
C LEU A 30 1.05 -6.01 16.72
N GLN A 31 -0.23 -6.39 16.82
CA GLN A 31 -1.13 -5.98 17.92
C GLN A 31 -0.74 -6.54 19.27
N ALA A 32 0.14 -7.54 19.33
CA ALA A 32 0.68 -8.04 20.59
C ALA A 32 1.59 -7.02 21.31
N ASP A 33 2.05 -5.97 20.62
CA ASP A 33 2.83 -4.89 21.19
C ASP A 33 1.94 -3.66 21.46
N ALA A 34 1.86 -3.21 22.73
CA ALA A 34 1.03 -2.09 23.15
C ALA A 34 1.50 -0.73 22.59
N ASP A 35 2.72 -0.65 22.09
CA ASP A 35 3.28 0.56 21.48
C ASP A 35 2.98 0.72 19.98
N VAL A 36 2.13 -0.14 19.43
CA VAL A 36 1.68 -0.09 18.02
C VAL A 36 0.22 0.37 17.96
N GLN A 37 -0.02 1.41 17.18
CA GLN A 37 -1.37 1.86 16.82
C GLN A 37 -1.64 1.49 15.36
N ILE A 38 -2.65 0.66 15.12
CA ILE A 38 -3.04 0.23 13.77
C ILE A 38 -4.28 1.00 13.33
N GLU A 39 -4.17 1.66 12.18
CA GLU A 39 -5.27 2.28 11.44
C GLU A 39 -5.51 1.47 10.16
N ARG A 40 -6.77 1.11 9.88
CA ARG A 40 -7.14 0.27 8.74
C ARG A 40 -7.99 1.05 7.74
N VAL A 41 -7.64 0.97 6.48
CA VAL A 41 -8.37 1.54 5.34
C VAL A 41 -8.71 0.42 4.36
N ASN A 42 -9.99 0.19 4.14
CA ASN A 42 -10.47 -0.69 3.08
C ASN A 42 -10.85 0.16 1.87
N LEU A 43 -10.09 0.08 0.79
CA LEU A 43 -10.29 0.93 -0.38
C LEU A 43 -11.64 0.71 -1.06
N TYR A 44 -12.31 -0.42 -0.81
CA TYR A 44 -13.64 -0.71 -1.36
C TYR A 44 -14.80 -0.19 -0.49
N GLU A 45 -14.50 0.33 0.71
CA GLU A 45 -15.46 0.94 1.63
C GLU A 45 -15.27 2.46 1.74
N GLU A 46 -14.17 2.97 1.17
CA GLU A 46 -13.79 4.38 1.24
C GLU A 46 -14.03 5.11 -0.09
N ASN A 47 -14.28 6.40 0.01
CA ASN A 47 -14.26 7.26 -1.17
C ASN A 47 -12.80 7.58 -1.54
N ILE A 48 -12.32 7.01 -2.64
CA ILE A 48 -10.97 7.25 -3.19
C ILE A 48 -11.13 8.09 -4.47
N PRO A 49 -10.87 9.41 -4.44
CA PRO A 49 -11.01 10.27 -5.61
C PRO A 49 -10.08 9.83 -6.75
N LEU A 50 -10.61 9.83 -7.96
CA LEU A 50 -9.82 9.66 -9.17
C LEU A 50 -9.29 11.01 -9.64
N ILE A 51 -8.11 11.04 -10.25
CA ILE A 51 -7.63 12.21 -10.95
C ILE A 51 -8.38 12.28 -12.29
N ASP A 52 -9.39 13.12 -12.34
CA ASP A 52 -10.24 13.40 -13.50
C ASP A 52 -10.17 14.87 -13.93
N GLY A 53 -11.01 15.27 -14.91
CA GLY A 53 -11.05 16.64 -15.38
C GLY A 53 -11.44 17.66 -14.29
N THR A 54 -12.30 17.27 -13.34
CA THR A 54 -12.72 18.11 -12.21
C THR A 54 -11.55 18.37 -11.25
N VAL A 55 -10.77 17.33 -10.94
CA VAL A 55 -9.58 17.45 -10.08
C VAL A 55 -8.49 18.28 -10.75
N LEU A 56 -8.23 18.06 -12.05
CA LEU A 56 -7.23 18.85 -12.79
C LEU A 56 -7.60 20.34 -12.87
N ASP A 57 -8.87 20.67 -13.12
CA ASP A 57 -9.37 22.06 -13.10
C ASP A 57 -9.26 22.65 -11.68
N ALA A 58 -9.62 21.89 -10.65
CA ALA A 58 -9.51 22.32 -9.26
C ALA A 58 -8.06 22.65 -8.85
N TRP A 59 -7.09 21.81 -9.24
CA TRP A 59 -5.67 22.09 -9.01
C TRP A 59 -5.20 23.33 -9.75
N GLY A 60 -5.64 23.54 -11.01
CA GLY A 60 -5.32 24.74 -11.78
C GLY A 60 -5.84 26.01 -11.10
N LYS A 61 -7.11 26.01 -10.68
CA LYS A 61 -7.74 27.14 -9.97
C LYS A 61 -7.06 27.41 -8.63
N ALA A 62 -6.80 26.37 -7.84
CA ALA A 62 -6.11 26.51 -6.56
C ALA A 62 -4.71 27.13 -6.72
N ALA A 63 -3.96 26.73 -7.75
CA ALA A 63 -2.64 27.30 -8.06
C ALA A 63 -2.73 28.76 -8.53
N ALA A 64 -3.83 29.16 -9.20
CA ALA A 64 -4.09 30.53 -9.62
C ALA A 64 -4.72 31.42 -8.51
N GLY A 65 -5.05 30.83 -7.35
CA GLY A 65 -5.75 31.55 -6.27
C GLY A 65 -7.22 31.83 -6.59
N GLU A 66 -7.81 31.08 -7.52
CA GLU A 66 -9.22 31.22 -7.92
C GLU A 66 -10.15 30.45 -6.99
N ALA A 67 -11.43 30.81 -6.96
CA ALA A 67 -12.44 30.17 -6.16
C ALA A 67 -12.77 28.76 -6.70
N LEU A 68 -12.85 27.79 -5.81
CA LEU A 68 -13.28 26.42 -6.10
C LEU A 68 -14.81 26.28 -5.94
N SER A 69 -15.42 25.39 -6.70
CA SER A 69 -16.80 24.97 -6.44
C SER A 69 -16.87 24.15 -5.13
N ALA A 70 -18.08 23.95 -4.61
CA ALA A 70 -18.30 23.12 -3.42
C ALA A 70 -17.84 21.66 -3.66
N GLU A 71 -18.09 21.12 -4.85
CA GLU A 71 -17.65 19.78 -5.26
C GLU A 71 -16.11 19.69 -5.30
N GLN A 72 -15.45 20.66 -5.94
CA GLN A 72 -14.00 20.72 -6.01
C GLN A 72 -13.34 20.81 -4.63
N THR A 73 -13.91 21.66 -3.77
CA THR A 73 -13.44 21.82 -2.38
C THR A 73 -13.56 20.50 -1.61
N SER A 74 -14.70 19.81 -1.73
CA SER A 74 -14.94 18.52 -1.07
C SER A 74 -13.97 17.44 -1.58
N THR A 75 -13.79 17.36 -2.91
CA THR A 75 -12.91 16.35 -3.52
C THR A 75 -11.45 16.57 -3.13
N LEU A 76 -10.92 17.81 -3.25
CA LEU A 76 -9.55 18.11 -2.83
C LEU A 76 -9.37 17.96 -1.31
N GLY A 77 -10.39 18.24 -0.52
CA GLY A 77 -10.41 17.98 0.92
C GLY A 77 -10.19 16.49 1.22
N ARG A 78 -10.95 15.60 0.55
CA ARG A 78 -10.81 14.16 0.69
C ARG A 78 -9.43 13.64 0.23
N MET A 79 -8.92 14.14 -0.89
CA MET A 79 -7.56 13.82 -1.36
C MET A 79 -6.52 14.22 -0.31
N ASN A 80 -6.66 15.39 0.30
CA ASN A 80 -5.74 15.85 1.33
C ASN A 80 -5.83 15.00 2.62
N GLU A 81 -7.02 14.57 3.04
CA GLU A 81 -7.17 13.64 4.18
C GLU A 81 -6.41 12.34 3.96
N ILE A 82 -6.55 11.71 2.79
CA ILE A 82 -5.81 10.49 2.40
C ILE A 82 -4.30 10.75 2.45
N LEU A 83 -3.86 11.87 1.91
CA LEU A 83 -2.44 12.24 1.89
C LEU A 83 -1.88 12.43 3.30
N GLU A 84 -2.58 13.18 4.17
CA GLU A 84 -2.13 13.42 5.55
C GLU A 84 -2.09 12.13 6.37
N GLN A 85 -3.09 11.25 6.21
CA GLN A 85 -3.12 9.93 6.84
C GLN A 85 -1.88 9.11 6.45
N PHE A 86 -1.52 9.09 5.15
CA PHE A 86 -0.32 8.41 4.67
C PHE A 86 0.97 9.03 5.22
N ILE A 87 1.07 10.37 5.22
CA ILE A 87 2.24 11.08 5.73
C ILE A 87 2.40 10.86 7.25
N ALA A 88 1.31 10.77 8.00
CA ALA A 88 1.34 10.59 9.46
C ALA A 88 1.77 9.19 9.90
N ALA A 89 1.70 8.18 9.02
CA ALA A 89 2.10 6.81 9.34
C ALA A 89 3.61 6.65 9.40
N ASP A 90 4.12 5.86 10.34
CA ASP A 90 5.53 5.44 10.40
C ASP A 90 5.78 4.20 9.52
N VAL A 91 4.76 3.34 9.44
CA VAL A 91 4.76 2.11 8.64
C VAL A 91 3.50 2.04 7.83
N VAL A 92 3.62 1.67 6.54
CA VAL A 92 2.46 1.40 5.68
C VAL A 92 2.47 -0.06 5.28
N VAL A 93 1.35 -0.75 5.52
CA VAL A 93 1.15 -2.15 5.13
C VAL A 93 0.14 -2.20 4.00
N PHE A 94 0.56 -2.58 2.81
CA PHE A 94 -0.34 -2.85 1.69
C PHE A 94 -0.72 -4.32 1.69
N ILE A 95 -2.02 -4.63 1.63
CA ILE A 95 -2.54 -5.99 1.47
C ILE A 95 -3.26 -6.06 0.13
N THR A 96 -2.68 -6.79 -0.83
CA THR A 96 -3.12 -6.79 -2.22
C THR A 96 -3.25 -8.19 -2.82
N PRO A 97 -4.21 -8.45 -3.71
CA PRO A 97 -4.14 -9.56 -4.64
C PRO A 97 -3.38 -9.14 -5.91
N MET A 98 -2.76 -10.10 -6.59
CA MET A 98 -2.33 -9.91 -7.97
C MET A 98 -3.50 -10.22 -8.91
N TRP A 99 -3.98 -9.22 -9.68
CA TRP A 99 -4.97 -9.36 -10.72
C TRP A 99 -4.41 -8.90 -12.06
N ASN A 100 -4.45 -9.77 -13.06
CA ASN A 100 -3.93 -9.45 -14.41
C ASN A 100 -2.50 -8.87 -14.38
N LEU A 101 -1.61 -9.51 -13.59
CA LEU A 101 -0.21 -9.11 -13.39
C LEU A 101 -0.03 -7.76 -12.68
N SER A 102 -1.10 -7.17 -12.15
CA SER A 102 -1.07 -5.89 -11.42
C SER A 102 -1.92 -6.01 -10.14
N PHE A 103 -2.07 -4.92 -9.42
CA PHE A 103 -2.95 -4.79 -8.28
C PHE A 103 -4.31 -4.17 -8.69
N PRO A 104 -5.35 -4.22 -7.83
CA PRO A 104 -6.64 -3.61 -8.11
C PRO A 104 -6.56 -2.11 -8.42
N THR A 105 -7.43 -1.64 -9.31
CA THR A 105 -7.46 -0.24 -9.79
C THR A 105 -7.58 0.79 -8.67
N LEU A 106 -8.33 0.48 -7.60
CA LEU A 106 -8.47 1.38 -6.45
C LEU A 106 -7.15 1.61 -5.72
N LEU A 107 -6.22 0.64 -5.72
CA LEU A 107 -4.89 0.88 -5.16
C LEU A 107 -4.10 1.89 -6.01
N LYS A 108 -4.22 1.83 -7.35
CA LYS A 108 -3.60 2.84 -8.21
C LYS A 108 -4.19 4.23 -7.94
N ALA A 109 -5.51 4.33 -7.81
CA ALA A 109 -6.17 5.57 -7.43
C ALA A 109 -5.66 6.09 -6.07
N TYR A 110 -5.54 5.23 -5.06
CA TYR A 110 -4.98 5.60 -3.76
C TYR A 110 -3.54 6.12 -3.87
N ILE A 111 -2.69 5.43 -4.63
CA ILE A 111 -1.30 5.86 -4.87
C ILE A 111 -1.27 7.25 -5.53
N ASP A 112 -2.17 7.53 -6.46
CA ASP A 112 -2.27 8.84 -7.12
C ASP A 112 -2.68 9.96 -6.15
N ASN A 113 -3.42 9.65 -5.06
CA ASN A 113 -3.75 10.60 -4.00
C ASN A 113 -2.58 10.88 -3.05
N VAL A 114 -1.59 9.96 -2.94
CA VAL A 114 -0.47 10.13 -2.01
C VAL A 114 0.84 10.56 -2.67
N VAL A 115 0.99 10.40 -3.98
CA VAL A 115 2.18 10.82 -4.73
C VAL A 115 1.99 12.25 -5.26
N ILE A 116 2.18 13.24 -4.38
CA ILE A 116 1.87 14.65 -4.65
C ILE A 116 3.14 15.51 -4.60
N ALA A 117 3.40 16.24 -5.69
CA ALA A 117 4.52 17.17 -5.77
C ALA A 117 4.46 18.26 -4.69
N GLY A 118 5.58 18.56 -4.07
CA GLY A 118 5.69 19.49 -2.95
C GLY A 118 5.27 18.90 -1.59
N ARG A 119 4.69 17.69 -1.55
CA ARG A 119 4.24 17.03 -0.32
C ARG A 119 5.00 15.72 -0.05
N THR A 120 5.05 14.81 -0.99
CA THR A 120 5.72 13.51 -0.83
C THR A 120 6.99 13.39 -1.66
N PHE A 121 7.14 14.23 -2.67
CA PHE A 121 8.37 14.43 -3.42
C PHE A 121 8.47 15.87 -3.92
N LYS A 122 9.65 16.28 -4.38
CA LYS A 122 9.86 17.57 -5.04
C LYS A 122 10.84 17.45 -6.20
N TYR A 123 10.71 18.34 -7.18
CA TYR A 123 11.71 18.48 -8.24
C TYR A 123 12.87 19.35 -7.76
N THR A 124 14.09 18.93 -8.06
CA THR A 124 15.34 19.68 -7.80
C THR A 124 16.17 19.79 -9.08
N ALA A 125 17.24 20.55 -9.06
CA ALA A 125 18.17 20.63 -10.19
C ALA A 125 18.80 19.27 -10.54
N GLU A 126 18.94 18.38 -9.55
CA GLU A 126 19.49 17.03 -9.69
C GLU A 126 18.42 15.96 -10.03
N GLY A 127 17.15 16.37 -10.19
CA GLY A 127 16.02 15.49 -10.46
C GLY A 127 15.00 15.41 -9.31
N PRO A 128 14.05 14.48 -9.37
CA PRO A 128 13.06 14.32 -8.32
C PRO A 128 13.70 13.78 -7.04
N LYS A 129 13.28 14.34 -5.89
CA LYS A 129 13.71 13.93 -4.55
C LYS A 129 12.50 13.59 -3.68
N GLY A 130 12.47 12.36 -3.15
CA GLY A 130 11.46 11.93 -2.18
C GLY A 130 11.59 12.63 -0.83
N LEU A 131 10.47 12.83 -0.15
CA LEU A 131 10.38 13.58 1.10
C LEU A 131 9.98 12.71 2.30
N LEU A 132 9.64 11.42 2.09
CA LEU A 132 9.12 10.52 3.13
C LEU A 132 10.16 9.50 3.63
N GLY A 133 11.43 9.88 3.69
CA GLY A 133 12.48 9.04 4.26
C GLY A 133 12.22 8.67 5.72
N GLY A 134 12.73 7.51 6.14
CA GLY A 134 12.58 7.00 7.52
C GLY A 134 11.29 6.21 7.79
N LYS A 135 10.40 6.07 6.79
CA LYS A 135 9.24 5.20 6.86
C LYS A 135 9.57 3.80 6.34
N LYS A 136 8.77 2.81 6.74
CA LYS A 136 8.83 1.43 6.22
C LYS A 136 7.55 1.10 5.46
N VAL A 137 7.68 0.34 4.38
CA VAL A 137 6.55 -0.30 3.69
C VAL A 137 6.68 -1.81 3.78
N VAL A 138 5.58 -2.47 4.10
CA VAL A 138 5.42 -3.93 4.01
C VAL A 138 4.31 -4.22 3.00
N HIS A 139 4.63 -4.97 1.97
CA HIS A 139 3.68 -5.37 0.94
C HIS A 139 3.35 -6.85 1.09
N ILE A 140 2.14 -7.13 1.56
CA ILE A 140 1.58 -8.47 1.69
C ILE A 140 0.76 -8.77 0.44
N GLU A 141 1.19 -9.75 -0.36
CA GLU A 141 0.56 -10.01 -1.65
C GLU A 141 0.25 -11.47 -1.86
N ALA A 142 -0.98 -11.74 -2.35
CA ALA A 142 -1.41 -13.07 -2.79
C ALA A 142 -1.35 -13.19 -4.30
N ARG A 143 -0.69 -14.25 -4.80
CA ARG A 143 -0.49 -14.55 -6.22
C ARG A 143 -0.91 -15.98 -6.52
N GLY A 144 -1.78 -16.18 -7.50
CA GLY A 144 -2.22 -17.51 -7.90
C GLY A 144 -1.08 -18.41 -8.42
N GLY A 145 -0.22 -17.86 -9.28
CA GLY A 145 1.00 -18.49 -9.77
C GLY A 145 2.23 -18.17 -8.91
N ILE A 146 3.40 -18.70 -9.30
CA ILE A 146 4.70 -18.41 -8.70
C ILE A 146 5.39 -17.36 -9.59
N TYR A 147 5.75 -16.21 -9.01
CA TYR A 147 6.39 -15.10 -9.70
C TYR A 147 7.70 -14.66 -9.05
N SER A 148 8.02 -15.11 -7.84
CA SER A 148 9.28 -14.82 -7.16
C SER A 148 10.47 -15.53 -7.77
N GLU A 149 10.25 -16.62 -8.51
CA GLU A 149 11.28 -17.42 -9.15
C GLU A 149 10.83 -17.96 -10.53
N GLY A 150 11.78 -18.50 -11.30
CA GLY A 150 11.52 -19.13 -12.59
C GLY A 150 11.24 -18.13 -13.73
N PRO A 151 10.64 -18.60 -14.85
CA PRO A 151 10.49 -17.81 -16.08
C PRO A 151 9.47 -16.67 -15.97
N THR A 152 8.64 -16.68 -14.94
CA THR A 152 7.58 -15.66 -14.72
C THR A 152 8.05 -14.46 -13.91
N THR A 153 9.30 -14.42 -13.44
CA THR A 153 9.86 -13.31 -12.63
C THR A 153 9.78 -11.96 -13.32
N GLY A 154 9.85 -11.91 -14.66
CA GLY A 154 9.68 -10.68 -15.44
C GLY A 154 8.26 -10.11 -15.45
N LEU A 155 7.26 -10.84 -14.92
CA LEU A 155 5.86 -10.44 -14.87
C LEU A 155 5.43 -9.87 -13.51
N ARG A 156 6.37 -9.52 -12.66
CA ARG A 156 6.16 -8.97 -11.30
C ARG A 156 5.85 -7.48 -11.32
N PHE A 157 4.82 -7.05 -12.02
CA PHE A 157 4.51 -5.63 -12.13
C PHE A 157 3.86 -5.03 -10.89
N THR A 158 3.35 -5.85 -9.98
CA THR A 158 2.77 -5.38 -8.70
C THR A 158 3.83 -4.86 -7.75
N ASP A 159 4.68 -5.75 -7.25
CA ASP A 159 5.69 -5.44 -6.23
C ASP A 159 6.79 -4.53 -6.79
N THR A 160 7.22 -4.72 -8.04
CA THR A 160 8.22 -3.86 -8.67
C THR A 160 7.73 -2.43 -8.86
N TYR A 161 6.48 -2.24 -9.30
CA TYR A 161 5.90 -0.91 -9.38
C TYR A 161 5.76 -0.26 -8.00
N LEU A 162 5.16 -0.99 -7.02
CA LEU A 162 4.92 -0.44 -5.69
C LEU A 162 6.24 -0.08 -5.00
N GLN A 163 7.26 -0.93 -5.07
CA GLN A 163 8.59 -0.63 -4.55
C GLN A 163 9.20 0.60 -5.23
N THR A 164 9.08 0.71 -6.55
CA THR A 164 9.61 1.83 -7.32
C THR A 164 8.95 3.15 -6.91
N ILE A 165 7.61 3.18 -6.83
CA ILE A 165 6.89 4.41 -6.51
C ILE A 165 7.07 4.82 -5.04
N MET A 166 7.19 3.87 -4.11
CA MET A 166 7.53 4.16 -2.72
C MET A 166 8.96 4.71 -2.60
N GLY A 167 9.93 4.13 -3.33
CA GLY A 167 11.29 4.67 -3.44
C GLY A 167 11.32 6.09 -4.03
N PHE A 168 10.50 6.37 -5.04
CA PHE A 168 10.37 7.69 -5.64
C PHE A 168 9.94 8.77 -4.64
N ILE A 169 9.05 8.45 -3.71
CA ILE A 169 8.66 9.37 -2.63
C ILE A 169 9.59 9.32 -1.41
N GLY A 170 10.67 8.52 -1.46
CA GLY A 170 11.75 8.49 -0.45
C GLY A 170 11.67 7.35 0.55
N ILE A 171 10.72 6.40 0.41
CA ILE A 171 10.60 5.24 1.28
C ILE A 171 11.42 4.10 0.69
N THR A 172 12.62 3.87 1.24
CA THR A 172 13.56 2.85 0.75
C THR A 172 13.56 1.57 1.58
N ASP A 173 13.04 1.61 2.81
CA ASP A 173 12.82 0.40 3.63
C ASP A 173 11.51 -0.27 3.19
N TYR A 174 11.63 -1.21 2.26
CA TYR A 174 10.53 -1.90 1.61
C TYR A 174 10.71 -3.41 1.69
N GLU A 175 9.67 -4.10 2.16
CA GLU A 175 9.65 -5.55 2.35
C GLU A 175 8.44 -6.19 1.69
N ASN A 176 8.63 -7.33 1.01
CA ASN A 176 7.56 -8.14 0.45
C ASN A 176 7.31 -9.40 1.30
N VAL A 177 6.04 -9.71 1.55
CA VAL A 177 5.58 -10.95 2.17
C VAL A 177 4.56 -11.60 1.24
N PHE A 178 5.00 -12.60 0.47
CA PHE A 178 4.17 -13.24 -0.53
C PHE A 178 3.52 -14.53 -0.03
N VAL A 179 2.28 -14.77 -0.45
CA VAL A 179 1.66 -16.09 -0.54
C VAL A 179 1.38 -16.36 -2.02
N GLU A 180 2.10 -17.29 -2.62
CA GLU A 180 2.06 -17.52 -4.07
C GLU A 180 2.03 -19.02 -4.42
N GLY A 181 1.47 -19.34 -5.60
CA GLY A 181 1.42 -20.71 -6.11
C GLY A 181 0.14 -21.48 -5.74
N MET A 182 -0.82 -20.89 -5.03
CA MET A 182 -2.04 -21.59 -4.58
C MET A 182 -2.91 -22.09 -5.75
N ALA A 183 -2.93 -21.38 -6.88
CA ALA A 183 -3.66 -21.82 -8.06
C ALA A 183 -2.87 -22.83 -8.89
N ALA A 184 -1.54 -22.81 -8.81
CA ALA A 184 -0.67 -23.79 -9.47
C ALA A 184 -0.69 -25.15 -8.75
N THR A 185 -0.84 -25.16 -7.43
CA THR A 185 -0.88 -26.36 -6.59
C THR A 185 -2.01 -26.29 -5.55
N PRO A 186 -3.30 -26.40 -5.98
CA PRO A 186 -4.45 -26.20 -5.10
C PRO A 186 -4.47 -27.14 -3.88
N ASP A 187 -4.03 -28.38 -4.05
CA ASP A 187 -3.97 -29.39 -2.98
C ASP A 187 -3.02 -29.01 -1.84
N ARG A 188 -2.07 -28.09 -2.10
CA ARG A 188 -1.11 -27.59 -1.13
C ARG A 188 -1.38 -26.15 -0.68
N ALA A 189 -2.50 -25.56 -1.07
CA ALA A 189 -2.77 -24.15 -0.82
C ALA A 189 -2.71 -23.77 0.68
N GLU A 190 -3.22 -24.61 1.57
CA GLU A 190 -3.17 -24.35 3.01
C GLU A 190 -1.75 -24.53 3.61
N GLU A 191 -0.95 -25.46 3.08
CA GLU A 191 0.46 -25.61 3.45
C GLU A 191 1.29 -24.39 3.02
N ILE A 192 1.04 -23.91 1.79
CA ILE A 192 1.67 -22.68 1.26
C ILE A 192 1.30 -21.47 2.15
N LEU A 193 0.04 -21.35 2.54
CA LEU A 193 -0.39 -20.27 3.45
C LEU A 193 0.26 -20.42 4.83
N ALA A 194 0.35 -21.61 5.38
CA ALA A 194 0.99 -21.84 6.68
C ALA A 194 2.46 -21.41 6.67
N SER A 195 3.21 -21.76 5.61
CA SER A 195 4.58 -21.31 5.41
C SER A 195 4.68 -19.79 5.26
N ALA A 196 3.76 -19.16 4.49
CA ALA A 196 3.71 -17.71 4.34
C ALA A 196 3.42 -17.00 5.68
N LYS A 197 2.55 -17.56 6.52
CA LYS A 197 2.27 -17.03 7.87
C LYS A 197 3.51 -17.01 8.77
N GLN A 198 4.36 -18.03 8.71
CA GLN A 198 5.62 -18.04 9.45
C GLN A 198 6.55 -16.90 9.02
N ARG A 199 6.65 -16.64 7.71
CA ARG A 199 7.42 -15.49 7.19
C ARG A 199 6.82 -14.16 7.61
N ALA A 200 5.49 -14.03 7.54
CA ALA A 200 4.76 -12.84 7.99
C ALA A 200 4.98 -12.56 9.48
N GLU A 201 4.91 -13.58 10.32
CA GLU A 201 5.17 -13.46 11.76
C GLU A 201 6.61 -13.02 12.03
N GLN A 202 7.60 -13.58 11.32
CA GLN A 202 9.00 -13.17 11.48
C GLN A 202 9.20 -11.71 11.04
N SER A 203 8.60 -11.29 9.92
CA SER A 203 8.61 -9.90 9.43
C SER A 203 8.01 -8.94 10.47
N ALA A 204 6.84 -9.28 11.04
CA ALA A 204 6.22 -8.48 12.09
C ALA A 204 7.10 -8.35 13.35
N LYS A 205 7.71 -9.46 13.80
CA LYS A 205 8.66 -9.45 14.93
C LYS A 205 9.88 -8.59 14.66
N ASN A 206 10.43 -8.64 13.44
CA ASN A 206 11.56 -7.79 13.03
C ASN A 206 11.18 -6.31 13.05
N LEU A 207 9.97 -5.97 12.59
CA LEU A 207 9.44 -4.61 12.67
C LEU A 207 9.36 -4.13 14.12
N LEU A 208 8.82 -4.95 15.03
CA LEU A 208 8.71 -4.62 16.46
C LEU A 208 10.07 -4.46 17.13
N ALA A 209 11.06 -5.29 16.75
CA ALA A 209 12.42 -5.19 17.30
C ALA A 209 13.15 -3.91 16.87
N ALA A 210 12.90 -3.42 15.65
CA ALA A 210 13.47 -2.17 15.13
C ALA A 210 12.84 -0.89 15.75
N VAL A 211 11.79 -1.05 16.58
CA VAL A 211 11.06 0.04 17.24
C VAL A 211 11.58 0.33 18.65
N LYS A 212 12.31 -0.63 19.25
CA LYS A 212 12.94 -0.51 20.56
C LYS A 212 14.32 0.13 20.46
#